data_f4e64d1ca22aff4f9b57c92f4293419c
#
_entry.id   f4e64d1ca22aff4f9b57c92f4293419c
#
_cell.length_a   1.000
_cell.length_b   1.000
_cell.length_c   1.000
_cell.angle_alpha   90.00
_cell.angle_beta   90.00
_cell.angle_gamma   90.00
#
_symmetry.space_group_name_H-M   'P 1'
#
loop_
_entity.id
_entity.type
_entity.pdbx_description
1 polymer ?
#
loop_
_entity_poly.entity_id
_entity_poly.type
_entity_poly.pdbx_seq_one_letter_code
_entity_poly.pdbx_strand_id
1 'polypeptide(L)'
;MQNCTYNAISNLETIKIDQIEINSLKHKLFTQIDQALYADDLILICEEMCNTFKDLISRYENSFNSHIINKIIQYIQTNYAEPLTLTDVSKKFNFNYYYLSSYFSSHNSEGFNEFLNKIRIEKACEFLKKDIPISLVSSMVGYSDQSYFSKVFKKFTGFTPSSYRKSLI
;
A
#
# COMPACT_ATOMS: atom_id res chain seq x y z
N MET A 1 20.70 26.02 -19.36
CA MET A 1 20.10 25.74 -18.03
C MET A 1 18.57 25.77 -18.05
N GLN A 2 17.89 26.83 -18.53
CA GLN A 2 16.42 26.92 -18.61
C GLN A 2 15.75 25.70 -19.29
N ASN A 3 16.31 25.14 -20.36
CA ASN A 3 15.79 23.96 -21.04
C ASN A 3 15.84 22.68 -20.16
N CYS A 4 16.89 22.51 -19.34
CA CYS A 4 16.97 21.37 -18.41
C CYS A 4 15.92 21.49 -17.31
N THR A 5 15.72 22.69 -16.78
CA THR A 5 14.71 22.99 -15.78
C THR A 5 13.30 22.74 -16.33
N TYR A 6 13.02 23.16 -17.56
CA TYR A 6 11.73 22.94 -18.21
C TYR A 6 11.43 21.45 -18.39
N ASN A 7 12.40 20.66 -18.86
CA ASN A 7 12.24 19.20 -19.04
C ASN A 7 12.04 18.48 -17.70
N ALA A 8 12.78 18.86 -16.65
CA ALA A 8 12.60 18.27 -15.32
C ALA A 8 11.20 18.55 -14.77
N ILE A 9 10.69 19.77 -14.92
CA ILE A 9 9.37 20.17 -14.45
C ILE A 9 8.25 19.49 -15.28
N SER A 10 8.42 19.37 -16.60
CA SER A 10 7.46 18.66 -17.46
C SER A 10 7.30 17.18 -17.05
N ASN A 11 8.37 16.56 -16.57
CA ASN A 11 8.29 15.19 -16.04
C ASN A 11 7.51 15.11 -14.71
N LEU A 12 7.50 16.16 -13.88
CA LEU A 12 6.71 16.24 -12.67
C LEU A 12 5.19 16.32 -12.96
N GLU A 13 4.78 16.86 -14.09
CA GLU A 13 3.38 16.92 -14.52
C GLU A 13 2.77 15.52 -14.73
N THR A 14 3.61 14.51 -15.04
CA THR A 14 3.17 13.11 -15.17
C THR A 14 2.84 12.46 -13.83
N ILE A 15 3.33 13.01 -12.71
CA ILE A 15 3.15 12.48 -11.34
C ILE A 15 1.91 13.06 -10.65
N LYS A 16 1.07 13.86 -11.36
CA LYS A 16 -0.12 14.54 -10.80
C LYS A 16 0.17 15.43 -9.59
N ILE A 17 1.31 16.13 -9.61
CA ILE A 17 1.62 17.17 -8.65
C ILE A 17 0.68 18.36 -8.85
N ASP A 18 0.31 19.06 -7.77
CA ASP A 18 -0.54 20.24 -7.85
C ASP A 18 0.07 21.28 -8.79
N GLN A 19 -0.70 21.69 -9.78
CA GLN A 19 -0.27 22.64 -10.79
C GLN A 19 0.14 24.01 -10.19
N ILE A 20 -0.45 24.38 -9.06
CA ILE A 20 -0.12 25.60 -8.34
C ILE A 20 1.31 25.50 -7.76
N GLU A 21 1.64 24.34 -7.16
CA GLU A 21 2.97 24.07 -6.60
C GLU A 21 4.05 24.06 -7.70
N ILE A 22 3.75 23.41 -8.84
CA ILE A 22 4.63 23.40 -10.03
C ILE A 22 4.88 24.82 -10.55
N ASN A 23 3.84 25.63 -10.70
CA ASN A 23 3.97 26.99 -11.22
C ASN A 23 4.75 27.90 -10.26
N SER A 24 4.54 27.76 -8.95
CA SER A 24 5.32 28.45 -7.94
C SER A 24 6.81 28.10 -8.01
N LEU A 25 7.12 26.80 -8.16
CA LEU A 25 8.49 26.32 -8.31
C LEU A 25 9.14 26.84 -9.61
N LYS A 26 8.42 26.82 -10.73
CA LYS A 26 8.87 27.42 -12.01
C LYS A 26 9.28 28.87 -11.80
N HIS A 27 8.38 29.67 -11.24
CA HIS A 27 8.63 31.09 -11.04
C HIS A 27 9.87 31.35 -10.18
N LYS A 28 9.98 30.64 -9.05
CA LYS A 28 11.14 30.76 -8.15
C LYS A 28 12.43 30.43 -8.88
N LEU A 29 12.51 29.29 -9.58
CA LEU A 29 13.71 28.85 -10.27
C LEU A 29 14.13 29.81 -11.41
N PHE A 30 13.18 30.26 -12.23
CA PHE A 30 13.49 31.20 -13.30
C PHE A 30 13.98 32.52 -12.75
N THR A 31 13.38 33.03 -11.67
CA THR A 31 13.84 34.27 -11.02
C THR A 31 15.27 34.13 -10.48
N GLN A 32 15.60 33.00 -9.84
CA GLN A 32 16.95 32.75 -9.34
C GLN A 32 17.98 32.63 -10.48
N ILE A 33 17.64 31.97 -11.58
CA ILE A 33 18.52 31.83 -12.76
C ILE A 33 18.77 33.20 -13.41
N ASP A 34 17.75 34.04 -13.54
CA ASP A 34 17.87 35.38 -14.14
C ASP A 34 18.69 36.32 -13.25
N GLN A 35 18.75 36.10 -11.94
CA GLN A 35 19.53 36.90 -10.99
C GLN A 35 20.97 36.40 -10.78
N ALA A 36 21.29 35.18 -11.27
CA ALA A 36 22.63 34.63 -11.13
C ALA A 36 23.67 35.43 -11.95
N LEU A 37 24.72 35.90 -11.28
CA LEU A 37 25.78 36.71 -11.88
C LEU A 37 27.03 35.87 -12.17
N TYR A 38 27.26 34.80 -11.40
CA TYR A 38 28.45 33.98 -11.47
C TYR A 38 28.10 32.50 -11.67
N ALA A 39 29.07 31.72 -12.15
CA ALA A 39 28.92 30.30 -12.34
C ALA A 39 28.61 29.55 -11.01
N ASP A 40 29.17 30.01 -9.91
CA ASP A 40 28.95 29.43 -8.59
C ASP A 40 27.50 29.59 -8.13
N ASP A 41 26.84 30.73 -8.45
CA ASP A 41 25.41 30.93 -8.16
C ASP A 41 24.56 29.88 -8.88
N LEU A 42 24.91 29.56 -10.14
CA LEU A 42 24.21 28.54 -10.92
C LEU A 42 24.38 27.13 -10.34
N ILE A 43 25.54 26.80 -9.78
CA ILE A 43 25.79 25.53 -9.11
C ILE A 43 24.88 25.41 -7.88
N LEU A 44 24.82 26.41 -7.04
CA LEU A 44 23.94 26.44 -5.85
C LEU A 44 22.46 26.32 -6.22
N ILE A 45 22.01 26.98 -7.27
CA ILE A 45 20.64 26.88 -7.78
C ILE A 45 20.34 25.46 -8.24
N CYS A 46 21.30 24.79 -8.93
CA CYS A 46 21.15 23.40 -9.33
C CYS A 46 21.03 22.44 -8.14
N GLU A 47 21.85 22.63 -7.11
CA GLU A 47 21.80 21.81 -5.90
C GLU A 47 20.46 21.99 -5.15
N GLU A 48 20.01 23.23 -4.98
CA GLU A 48 18.71 23.53 -4.38
C GLU A 48 17.56 22.91 -5.19
N MET A 49 17.60 23.01 -6.51
CA MET A 49 16.63 22.40 -7.41
C MET A 49 16.59 20.87 -7.24
N CYS A 50 17.75 20.22 -7.23
CA CYS A 50 17.84 18.76 -7.05
C CYS A 50 17.23 18.32 -5.70
N ASN A 51 17.51 19.03 -4.62
CA ASN A 51 16.96 18.74 -3.31
C ASN A 51 15.45 18.96 -3.27
N THR A 52 14.97 20.07 -3.84
CA THR A 52 13.53 20.35 -3.93
C THR A 52 12.79 19.28 -4.72
N PHE A 53 13.35 18.79 -5.84
CA PHE A 53 12.75 17.69 -6.61
C PHE A 53 12.73 16.36 -5.86
N LYS A 54 13.80 16.04 -5.13
CA LYS A 54 13.82 14.84 -4.29
C LYS A 54 12.70 14.87 -3.24
N ASP A 55 12.53 16.01 -2.57
CA ASP A 55 11.51 16.19 -1.54
C ASP A 55 10.09 16.11 -2.12
N LEU A 56 9.87 16.74 -3.29
CA LEU A 56 8.61 16.66 -4.01
C LEU A 56 8.28 15.23 -4.39
N ILE A 57 9.19 14.54 -5.07
CA ILE A 57 9.00 13.16 -5.50
C ILE A 57 8.68 12.27 -4.28
N SER A 58 9.45 12.37 -3.20
CA SER A 58 9.24 11.58 -1.98
C SER A 58 7.86 11.82 -1.36
N ARG A 59 7.38 13.07 -1.31
CA ARG A 59 6.06 13.41 -0.76
C ARG A 59 4.94 12.83 -1.62
N TYR A 60 5.02 12.95 -2.93
CA TYR A 60 3.98 12.49 -3.84
C TYR A 60 3.98 10.97 -4.02
N GLU A 61 5.15 10.33 -4.07
CA GLU A 61 5.25 8.86 -4.06
C GLU A 61 4.62 8.26 -2.80
N ASN A 62 4.89 8.82 -1.63
CA ASN A 62 4.29 8.37 -0.38
C ASN A 62 2.77 8.55 -0.38
N SER A 63 2.27 9.68 -0.84
CA SER A 63 0.83 9.94 -0.95
C SER A 63 0.16 9.00 -1.96
N PHE A 64 0.75 8.82 -3.14
CA PHE A 64 0.25 7.93 -4.18
C PHE A 64 0.26 6.48 -3.74
N ASN A 65 1.38 6.02 -3.15
CA ASN A 65 1.51 4.67 -2.63
C ASN A 65 0.50 4.41 -1.50
N SER A 66 0.31 5.35 -0.57
CA SER A 66 -0.69 5.24 0.49
C SER A 66 -2.11 5.10 -0.05
N HIS A 67 -2.46 5.86 -1.08
CA HIS A 67 -3.78 5.77 -1.71
C HIS A 67 -4.01 4.41 -2.40
N ILE A 68 -3.01 3.90 -3.13
CA ILE A 68 -3.10 2.59 -3.78
C ILE A 68 -3.10 1.47 -2.73
N ILE A 69 -2.27 1.55 -1.70
CA ILE A 69 -2.26 0.58 -0.60
C ILE A 69 -3.64 0.50 0.06
N ASN A 70 -4.29 1.61 0.33
CA ASN A 70 -5.64 1.61 0.89
C ASN A 70 -6.67 0.91 -0.03
N LYS A 71 -6.59 1.14 -1.33
CA LYS A 71 -7.42 0.40 -2.31
C LYS A 71 -7.12 -1.10 -2.33
N ILE A 72 -5.85 -1.48 -2.22
CA ILE A 72 -5.42 -2.88 -2.15
C ILE A 72 -5.96 -3.54 -0.88
N ILE A 73 -5.84 -2.89 0.27
CA ILE A 73 -6.36 -3.38 1.54
C ILE A 73 -7.89 -3.57 1.44
N GLN A 74 -8.61 -2.59 0.93
CA GLN A 74 -10.06 -2.67 0.72
C GLN A 74 -10.43 -3.82 -0.23
N TYR A 75 -9.68 -4.02 -1.30
CA TYR A 75 -9.88 -5.14 -2.22
C TYR A 75 -9.69 -6.48 -1.53
N ILE A 76 -8.63 -6.65 -0.73
CA ILE A 76 -8.38 -7.87 0.05
C ILE A 76 -9.52 -8.12 1.05
N GLN A 77 -9.96 -7.08 1.75
CA GLN A 77 -11.07 -7.15 2.71
C GLN A 77 -12.42 -7.51 2.07
N THR A 78 -12.61 -7.16 0.80
CA THR A 78 -13.84 -7.49 0.06
C THR A 78 -13.77 -8.90 -0.55
N ASN A 79 -12.58 -9.35 -0.98
CA ASN A 79 -12.40 -10.59 -1.72
C ASN A 79 -11.63 -11.66 -0.92
N TYR A 80 -11.62 -11.56 0.41
CA TYR A 80 -10.84 -12.46 1.29
C TYR A 80 -11.18 -13.94 1.11
N ALA A 81 -12.41 -14.28 0.70
CA ALA A 81 -12.84 -15.65 0.48
C ALA A 81 -12.24 -16.28 -0.79
N GLU A 82 -11.75 -15.47 -1.72
CA GLU A 82 -11.14 -15.92 -2.96
C GLU A 82 -9.69 -16.40 -2.76
N PRO A 83 -9.16 -17.24 -3.67
CA PRO A 83 -7.75 -17.64 -3.65
C PRO A 83 -6.85 -16.46 -4.05
N LEU A 84 -6.51 -15.61 -3.08
CA LEU A 84 -5.68 -14.44 -3.28
C LEU A 84 -4.21 -14.73 -3.00
N THR A 85 -3.33 -14.33 -3.93
CA THR A 85 -1.88 -14.25 -3.71
C THR A 85 -1.39 -12.81 -3.81
N LEU A 86 -0.27 -12.49 -3.17
CA LEU A 86 0.35 -11.16 -3.29
C LEU A 86 0.73 -10.84 -4.73
N THR A 87 1.12 -11.85 -5.50
CA THR A 87 1.46 -11.71 -6.93
C THR A 87 0.23 -11.29 -7.75
N ASP A 88 -0.93 -11.90 -7.50
CA ASP A 88 -2.16 -11.56 -8.23
C ASP A 88 -2.63 -10.15 -7.87
N VAL A 89 -2.55 -9.80 -6.59
CA VAL A 89 -2.87 -8.45 -6.12
C VAL A 89 -1.95 -7.40 -6.74
N SER A 90 -0.63 -7.64 -6.73
CA SER A 90 0.33 -6.70 -7.33
C SER A 90 0.08 -6.49 -8.83
N LYS A 91 -0.18 -7.57 -9.58
CA LYS A 91 -0.53 -7.49 -11.00
C LYS A 91 -1.84 -6.74 -11.24
N LYS A 92 -2.88 -7.05 -10.46
CA LYS A 92 -4.21 -6.42 -10.60
C LYS A 92 -4.15 -4.90 -10.44
N PHE A 93 -3.35 -4.41 -9.49
CA PHE A 93 -3.21 -2.98 -9.22
C PHE A 93 -2.04 -2.34 -9.97
N ASN A 94 -1.34 -3.08 -10.83
CA ASN A 94 -0.11 -2.64 -11.49
C ASN A 94 0.87 -1.98 -10.49
N PHE A 95 1.05 -2.62 -9.34
CA PHE A 95 1.83 -2.09 -8.24
C PHE A 95 3.10 -2.93 -7.99
N ASN A 96 4.15 -2.32 -7.49
CA ASN A 96 5.42 -3.00 -7.29
C ASN A 96 5.29 -4.12 -6.25
N TYR A 97 5.58 -5.37 -6.66
CA TYR A 97 5.52 -6.55 -5.80
C TYR A 97 6.41 -6.44 -4.56
N TYR A 98 7.66 -6.00 -4.75
CA TYR A 98 8.62 -5.91 -3.65
C TYR A 98 8.21 -4.87 -2.62
N TYR A 99 7.66 -3.74 -3.08
CA TYR A 99 7.11 -2.72 -2.18
C TYR A 99 5.94 -3.28 -1.37
N LEU A 100 4.98 -3.96 -2.00
CA LEU A 100 3.87 -4.61 -1.29
C LEU A 100 4.35 -5.68 -0.31
N SER A 101 5.30 -6.51 -0.71
CA SER A 101 5.88 -7.53 0.16
C SER A 101 6.53 -6.90 1.39
N SER A 102 7.32 -5.85 1.20
CA SER A 102 7.95 -5.10 2.30
C SER A 102 6.90 -4.44 3.19
N TYR A 103 5.87 -3.82 2.60
CA TYR A 103 4.78 -3.20 3.35
C TYR A 103 4.07 -4.20 4.27
N PHE A 104 3.64 -5.34 3.73
CA PHE A 104 2.97 -6.35 4.55
C PHE A 104 3.90 -6.98 5.60
N SER A 105 5.18 -7.18 5.30
CA SER A 105 6.15 -7.71 6.26
C SER A 105 6.46 -6.74 7.39
N SER A 106 6.44 -5.44 7.15
CA SER A 106 6.66 -4.41 8.18
C SER A 106 5.43 -4.17 9.07
N HIS A 107 4.22 -4.43 8.55
CA HIS A 107 2.97 -4.21 9.28
C HIS A 107 2.37 -5.48 9.89
N ASN A 108 2.82 -6.65 9.43
CA ASN A 108 2.37 -7.96 9.93
C ASN A 108 3.59 -8.90 10.04
N SER A 109 3.72 -9.61 11.14
CA SER A 109 4.90 -10.44 11.46
C SER A 109 5.21 -11.52 10.42
N GLU A 110 4.21 -12.01 9.68
CA GLU A 110 4.36 -13.07 8.67
C GLU A 110 3.92 -12.60 7.26
N GLY A 111 3.81 -11.29 7.04
CA GLY A 111 3.51 -10.69 5.74
C GLY A 111 2.07 -10.83 5.27
N PHE A 112 1.89 -10.84 3.94
CA PHE A 112 0.58 -10.84 3.28
C PHE A 112 -0.32 -12.00 3.69
N ASN A 113 0.22 -13.22 3.79
CA ASN A 113 -0.58 -14.39 4.15
C ASN A 113 -1.14 -14.28 5.56
N GLU A 114 -0.39 -13.72 6.49
CA GLU A 114 -0.88 -13.49 7.85
C GLU A 114 -1.95 -12.41 7.87
N PHE A 115 -1.77 -11.34 7.13
CA PHE A 115 -2.79 -10.30 6.97
C PHE A 115 -4.10 -10.87 6.41
N LEU A 116 -4.04 -11.68 5.34
CA LEU A 116 -5.22 -12.34 4.76
C LEU A 116 -5.86 -13.32 5.75
N ASN A 117 -5.05 -14.12 6.43
CA ASN A 117 -5.56 -15.06 7.43
C ASN A 117 -6.25 -14.34 8.59
N LYS A 118 -5.69 -13.22 9.06
CA LYS A 118 -6.32 -12.41 10.12
C LYS A 118 -7.73 -11.98 9.72
N ILE A 119 -7.91 -11.44 8.51
CA ILE A 119 -9.24 -11.04 8.00
C ILE A 119 -10.19 -12.25 7.94
N ARG A 120 -9.71 -13.38 7.40
CA ARG A 120 -10.51 -14.61 7.30
C ARG A 120 -10.96 -15.12 8.66
N ILE A 121 -10.08 -15.10 9.66
CA ILE A 121 -10.40 -15.54 11.01
C ILE A 121 -11.35 -14.59 11.72
N GLU A 122 -11.20 -13.28 11.56
CA GLU A 122 -12.16 -12.29 12.07
C GLU A 122 -13.58 -12.56 11.51
N LYS A 123 -13.68 -12.80 10.19
CA LYS A 123 -14.94 -13.18 9.55
C LYS A 123 -15.47 -14.54 10.00
N ALA A 124 -14.59 -15.51 10.20
CA ALA A 124 -14.99 -16.80 10.77
C ALA A 124 -15.58 -16.66 12.17
N CYS A 125 -15.02 -15.80 13.02
CA CYS A 125 -15.58 -15.53 14.35
C CYS A 125 -17.01 -14.95 14.27
N GLU A 126 -17.29 -14.07 13.28
CA GLU A 126 -18.63 -13.55 13.03
C GLU A 126 -19.62 -14.66 12.61
N PHE A 127 -19.21 -15.57 11.72
CA PHE A 127 -20.04 -16.69 11.26
C PHE A 127 -20.25 -17.76 12.34
N LEU A 128 -19.25 -18.00 13.20
CA LEU A 128 -19.35 -18.97 14.28
C LEU A 128 -20.37 -18.59 15.37
N LYS A 129 -20.78 -17.31 15.45
CA LYS A 129 -21.89 -16.84 16.30
C LYS A 129 -23.26 -17.32 15.79
N LYS A 130 -23.32 -17.78 14.54
CA LYS A 130 -24.52 -18.31 13.91
C LYS A 130 -24.47 -19.84 13.93
N ASP A 131 -25.61 -20.49 13.81
CA ASP A 131 -25.70 -21.96 13.74
C ASP A 131 -25.36 -22.47 12.33
N ILE A 132 -24.12 -22.23 11.92
CA ILE A 132 -23.58 -22.63 10.61
C ILE A 132 -22.56 -23.77 10.86
N PRO A 133 -22.61 -24.88 10.14
CA PRO A 133 -21.60 -25.95 10.27
C PRO A 133 -20.17 -25.42 10.09
N ILE A 134 -19.21 -25.87 10.92
CA ILE A 134 -17.83 -25.42 10.89
C ILE A 134 -17.17 -25.64 9.54
N SER A 135 -17.48 -26.74 8.86
CA SER A 135 -17.03 -27.05 7.51
C SER A 135 -17.46 -25.94 6.50
N LEU A 136 -18.72 -25.50 6.64
CA LEU A 136 -19.26 -24.46 5.79
C LEU A 136 -18.63 -23.09 6.11
N VAL A 137 -18.45 -22.78 7.40
CA VAL A 137 -17.70 -21.57 7.80
C VAL A 137 -16.31 -21.55 7.19
N SER A 138 -15.57 -22.67 7.24
CA SER A 138 -14.25 -22.84 6.63
C SER A 138 -14.26 -22.46 5.15
N SER A 139 -15.21 -23.01 4.38
CA SER A 139 -15.37 -22.73 2.95
C SER A 139 -15.74 -21.26 2.68
N MET A 140 -16.67 -20.72 3.47
CA MET A 140 -17.14 -19.32 3.31
C MET A 140 -16.04 -18.28 3.54
N VAL A 141 -15.03 -18.62 4.34
CA VAL A 141 -13.90 -17.72 4.58
C VAL A 141 -12.66 -18.06 3.74
N GLY A 142 -12.82 -18.90 2.71
CA GLY A 142 -11.79 -19.15 1.69
C GLY A 142 -10.76 -20.20 2.03
N TYR A 143 -11.09 -21.17 2.92
CA TYR A 143 -10.24 -22.35 3.15
C TYR A 143 -10.85 -23.58 2.48
N SER A 144 -10.08 -24.23 1.62
CA SER A 144 -10.43 -25.49 0.99
C SER A 144 -10.28 -26.70 1.93
N ASP A 145 -9.41 -26.57 2.94
CA ASP A 145 -9.12 -27.61 3.94
C ASP A 145 -9.55 -27.15 5.34
N GLN A 146 -10.54 -27.83 5.90
CA GLN A 146 -11.04 -27.55 7.25
C GLN A 146 -10.00 -27.85 8.35
N SER A 147 -9.10 -28.80 8.14
CA SER A 147 -8.06 -29.14 9.12
C SER A 147 -7.03 -28.00 9.19
N TYR A 148 -6.63 -27.44 8.03
CA TYR A 148 -5.78 -26.29 7.97
C TYR A 148 -6.47 -25.05 8.56
N PHE A 149 -7.72 -24.79 8.21
CA PHE A 149 -8.52 -23.73 8.84
C PHE A 149 -8.49 -23.81 10.37
N SER A 150 -8.73 -25.02 10.92
CA SER A 150 -8.77 -25.20 12.37
C SER A 150 -7.42 -24.89 13.05
N LYS A 151 -6.29 -25.22 12.40
CA LYS A 151 -4.95 -24.90 12.87
C LYS A 151 -4.72 -23.37 12.85
N VAL A 152 -5.06 -22.71 11.74
CA VAL A 152 -4.92 -21.25 11.60
C VAL A 152 -5.83 -20.54 12.60
N PHE A 153 -7.09 -20.96 12.73
CA PHE A 153 -8.04 -20.40 13.68
C PHE A 153 -7.51 -20.47 15.11
N LYS A 154 -6.97 -21.65 15.51
CA LYS A 154 -6.36 -21.82 16.84
C LYS A 154 -5.12 -20.93 17.03
N LYS A 155 -4.29 -20.75 15.98
CA LYS A 155 -3.12 -19.85 16.03
C LYS A 155 -3.55 -18.41 16.38
N PHE A 156 -4.62 -17.90 15.75
CA PHE A 156 -5.06 -16.51 15.92
C PHE A 156 -5.93 -16.28 17.17
N THR A 157 -6.73 -17.25 17.58
CA THR A 157 -7.73 -17.07 18.65
C THR A 157 -7.39 -17.79 19.95
N GLY A 158 -6.41 -18.71 19.93
CA GLY A 158 -6.08 -19.60 21.05
C GLY A 158 -7.01 -20.81 21.17
N PHE A 159 -8.16 -20.84 20.48
CA PHE A 159 -9.20 -21.87 20.57
C PHE A 159 -9.41 -22.57 19.24
N THR A 160 -9.87 -23.82 19.29
CA THR A 160 -10.40 -24.46 18.07
C THR A 160 -11.75 -23.82 17.72
N PRO A 161 -12.20 -23.84 16.42
CA PRO A 161 -13.50 -23.31 16.03
C PRO A 161 -14.66 -23.86 16.85
N SER A 162 -14.60 -25.15 17.19
CA SER A 162 -15.61 -25.82 18.00
C SER A 162 -15.62 -25.35 19.47
N SER A 163 -14.43 -25.22 20.08
CA SER A 163 -14.30 -24.70 21.43
C SER A 163 -14.71 -23.23 21.52
N TYR A 164 -14.33 -22.42 20.51
CA TYR A 164 -14.70 -21.02 20.41
C TYR A 164 -16.22 -20.86 20.35
N ARG A 165 -16.93 -21.65 19.52
CA ARG A 165 -18.39 -21.62 19.44
C ARG A 165 -19.05 -21.96 20.79
N LYS A 166 -18.53 -22.97 21.50
CA LYS A 166 -19.06 -23.35 22.81
C LYS A 166 -18.88 -22.28 23.87
N SER A 167 -17.85 -21.45 23.77
CA SER A 167 -17.62 -20.34 24.70
C SER A 167 -18.50 -19.11 24.45
N LEU A 168 -19.28 -19.09 23.37
CA LEU A 168 -20.21 -18.01 23.04
C LEU A 168 -21.64 -18.26 23.57
N ILE A 169 -21.90 -19.48 24.04
CA ILE A 169 -23.16 -19.94 24.62
C ILE A 169 -23.06 -19.85 26.15
#